data_26b466a26cffc1d1d3982b2409d7c231
#
_entry.id   26b466a26cffc1d1d3982b2409d7c231
#
_cell.length_a   1.000
_cell.length_b   1.000
_cell.length_c   1.000
_cell.angle_alpha   90.00
_cell.angle_beta   90.00
_cell.angle_gamma   90.00
#
_symmetry.space_group_name_H-M   'P 1'
#
loop_
_entity.id
_entity.type
_entity.pdbx_description
1 polymer ?
#
loop_
_entity_poly.entity_id
_entity_poly.type
_entity_poly.pdbx_seq_one_letter_code
_entity_poly.pdbx_strand_id
1 'polypeptide(L)'
;FTGYTKIKLHLIDNYPTVKTSMIINDEEYSGFFGLDSGADDALTILAPYVKKNDLESKMPKVGSASSKGSDGLVLVSPLVLCPELLFANKVLYNVPITLSTAKEGIDATDKMIGIFGNAFLKKFNTIIDFKNGYVYYKLNKNLYEKFY
;
A
#
# COMPACT_ATOMS: atom_id res chain seq x y z
N PHE A 1 -8.80 17.97 -14.54
CA PHE A 1 -9.08 17.99 -13.10
C PHE A 1 -8.07 18.89 -12.39
N THR A 2 -8.46 20.12 -12.14
CA THR A 2 -7.61 21.12 -11.51
C THR A 2 -7.19 20.71 -10.09
N GLY A 3 -5.91 20.82 -9.79
CA GLY A 3 -5.36 20.46 -8.49
C GLY A 3 -5.16 18.98 -8.25
N TYR A 4 -5.49 18.13 -9.21
CA TYR A 4 -5.25 16.70 -9.13
C TYR A 4 -3.89 16.34 -9.71
N THR A 5 -3.23 15.36 -9.12
CA THR A 5 -2.05 14.73 -9.68
C THR A 5 -2.47 13.54 -10.51
N LYS A 6 -2.02 13.50 -11.77
CA LYS A 6 -2.32 12.45 -12.72
C LYS A 6 -1.25 11.37 -12.67
N ILE A 7 -1.65 10.12 -12.46
CA ILE A 7 -0.75 8.96 -12.39
C ILE A 7 -1.26 7.89 -13.33
N LYS A 8 -0.35 7.21 -14.01
CA LYS A 8 -0.71 6.13 -14.92
C LYS A 8 -1.30 4.94 -14.14
N LEU A 9 -2.43 4.44 -14.61
CA LEU A 9 -3.06 3.22 -14.11
C LEU A 9 -2.47 2.01 -14.84
N HIS A 10 -2.13 0.97 -14.09
CA HIS A 10 -1.72 -0.32 -14.65
C HIS A 10 -2.65 -1.39 -14.10
N LEU A 11 -3.20 -2.23 -14.98
CA LEU A 11 -3.99 -3.37 -14.55
C LEU A 11 -3.12 -4.62 -14.52
N ILE A 12 -3.01 -5.23 -13.35
CA ILE A 12 -2.31 -6.50 -13.15
C ILE A 12 -3.35 -7.55 -12.79
N ASP A 13 -3.59 -8.50 -13.68
CA ASP A 13 -4.69 -9.48 -13.55
C ASP A 13 -6.03 -8.79 -13.26
N ASN A 14 -6.31 -7.70 -13.98
CA ASN A 14 -7.48 -6.83 -13.79
C ASN A 14 -7.53 -6.08 -12.45
N TYR A 15 -6.47 -6.13 -11.65
CA TYR A 15 -6.39 -5.39 -10.39
C TYR A 15 -5.81 -3.98 -10.67
N PRO A 16 -6.49 -2.91 -10.23
CA PRO A 16 -5.98 -1.56 -10.47
C PRO A 16 -4.73 -1.29 -9.63
N THR A 17 -3.67 -0.85 -10.28
CA THR A 17 -2.40 -0.55 -9.63
C THR A 17 -1.83 0.78 -10.10
N VAL A 18 -1.01 1.38 -9.26
CA VAL A 18 -0.15 2.51 -9.60
C VAL A 18 1.30 2.17 -9.26
N LYS A 19 2.23 2.75 -10.01
CA LYS A 19 3.65 2.59 -9.70
C LYS A 19 4.06 3.65 -8.70
N THR A 20 4.66 3.23 -7.59
CA THR A 20 5.17 4.13 -6.56
C THR A 20 6.36 3.49 -5.84
N SER A 21 6.90 4.17 -4.84
CA SER A 21 8.14 3.76 -4.18
C SER A 21 8.09 3.98 -2.68
N MET A 22 8.76 3.08 -1.97
CA MET A 22 9.16 3.29 -0.58
C MET A 22 10.64 3.60 -0.53
N ILE A 23 11.07 4.46 0.38
CA ILE A 23 12.48 4.70 0.66
C ILE A 23 12.77 4.26 2.09
N ILE A 24 13.63 3.25 2.22
CA ILE A 24 13.96 2.62 3.49
C ILE A 24 15.49 2.51 3.57
N ASN A 25 16.10 3.13 4.59
CA ASN A 25 17.55 3.14 4.77
C ASN A 25 18.29 3.63 3.51
N ASP A 26 17.79 4.71 2.89
CA ASP A 26 18.34 5.33 1.67
C ASP A 26 18.25 4.45 0.42
N GLU A 27 17.56 3.31 0.46
CA GLU A 27 17.27 2.48 -0.71
C GLU A 27 15.84 2.68 -1.19
N GLU A 28 15.67 2.76 -2.50
CA GLU A 28 14.36 2.88 -3.13
C GLU A 28 13.81 1.50 -3.51
N TYR A 29 12.59 1.23 -3.08
CA TYR A 29 11.83 0.02 -3.42
C TYR A 29 10.63 0.43 -4.27
N SER A 30 10.76 0.28 -5.59
CA SER A 30 9.78 0.76 -6.57
C SER A 30 9.06 -0.39 -7.25
N GLY A 31 7.78 -0.21 -7.50
CA GLY A 31 6.97 -1.18 -8.24
C GLY A 31 5.48 -0.88 -8.18
N PHE A 32 4.67 -1.88 -8.45
CA PHE A 32 3.23 -1.73 -8.54
C PHE A 32 2.56 -1.96 -7.20
N PHE A 33 1.64 -1.06 -6.86
CA PHE A 33 0.84 -1.11 -5.64
C PHE A 33 -0.63 -1.12 -6.02
N GLY A 34 -1.36 -2.10 -5.53
CA GLY A 34 -2.80 -2.22 -5.77
C GLY A 34 -3.60 -1.18 -4.99
N LEU A 35 -4.81 -0.90 -5.47
CA LEU A 35 -5.73 0.05 -4.87
C LEU A 35 -6.97 -0.71 -4.41
N ASP A 36 -7.21 -0.80 -3.09
CA ASP A 36 -8.34 -1.52 -2.53
C ASP A 36 -9.02 -0.71 -1.43
N SER A 37 -10.01 0.09 -1.81
CA SER A 37 -10.79 0.88 -0.87
C SER A 37 -11.65 0.05 0.08
N GLY A 38 -11.82 -1.24 -0.20
CA GLY A 38 -12.55 -2.17 0.66
C GLY A 38 -11.71 -2.74 1.80
N ALA A 39 -10.38 -2.59 1.75
CA ALA A 39 -9.51 -2.99 2.84
C ALA A 39 -9.43 -1.88 3.90
N ASP A 40 -9.41 -2.26 5.17
CA ASP A 40 -9.47 -1.30 6.29
C ASP A 40 -8.11 -0.69 6.64
N ASP A 41 -7.01 -1.38 6.35
CA ASP A 41 -5.67 -0.93 6.70
C ASP A 41 -5.17 0.21 5.81
N ALA A 42 -3.98 0.72 6.12
CA ALA A 42 -3.35 1.76 5.31
C ALA A 42 -2.61 1.16 4.11
N LEU A 43 -1.67 0.27 4.38
CA LEU A 43 -0.84 -0.35 3.34
C LEU A 43 -0.37 -1.71 3.84
N THR A 44 -0.53 -2.72 2.99
CA THR A 44 0.03 -4.05 3.21
C THR A 44 1.10 -4.32 2.17
N ILE A 45 2.30 -4.68 2.60
CA ILE A 45 3.35 -5.19 1.69
C ILE A 45 3.19 -6.70 1.60
N LEU A 46 3.24 -7.21 0.38
CA LEU A 46 2.90 -8.61 0.09
C LEU A 46 4.03 -9.55 0.52
N ALA A 47 3.65 -10.74 0.96
CA ALA A 47 4.57 -11.69 1.60
C ALA A 47 5.82 -12.02 0.78
N PRO A 48 5.74 -12.30 -0.54
CA PRO A 48 6.95 -12.59 -1.31
C PRO A 48 7.94 -11.43 -1.34
N TYR A 49 7.44 -10.19 -1.44
CA TYR A 49 8.29 -9.01 -1.47
C TYR A 49 8.95 -8.75 -0.11
N VAL A 50 8.19 -8.92 0.98
CA VAL A 50 8.72 -8.81 2.35
C VAL A 50 9.90 -9.74 2.54
N LYS A 51 9.74 -11.01 2.15
CA LYS A 51 10.76 -12.05 2.33
C LYS A 51 11.98 -11.81 1.45
N LYS A 52 11.77 -11.52 0.17
CA LYS A 52 12.84 -11.30 -0.80
C LYS A 52 13.76 -10.15 -0.39
N ASN A 53 13.21 -9.10 0.20
CA ASN A 53 13.96 -7.88 0.54
C ASN A 53 14.26 -7.77 2.04
N ASP A 54 13.89 -8.75 2.84
CA ASP A 54 14.10 -8.76 4.30
C ASP A 54 13.59 -7.47 4.96
N LEU A 55 12.38 -7.07 4.62
CA LEU A 55 11.84 -5.78 5.04
C LEU A 55 11.57 -5.70 6.54
N GLU A 56 11.27 -6.84 7.18
CA GLU A 56 11.01 -6.87 8.61
C GLU A 56 12.20 -6.40 9.43
N SER A 57 13.42 -6.71 8.99
CA SER A 57 14.64 -6.29 9.69
C SER A 57 15.03 -4.84 9.44
N LYS A 58 14.43 -4.18 8.46
CA LYS A 58 14.83 -2.85 7.98
C LYS A 58 14.00 -1.69 8.54
N MET A 59 12.89 -1.99 9.21
CA MET A 59 11.96 -0.98 9.71
C MET A 59 11.59 -1.26 11.17
N PRO A 60 11.34 -0.20 11.97
CA PRO A 60 10.98 -0.39 13.36
C PRO A 60 9.60 -1.03 13.49
N LYS A 61 9.52 -2.12 14.24
CA LYS A 61 8.26 -2.79 14.55
C LYS A 61 7.51 -2.00 15.62
N VAL A 62 6.27 -1.63 15.34
CA VAL A 62 5.45 -0.82 16.26
C VAL A 62 4.20 -1.57 16.73
N GLY A 63 3.97 -2.77 16.25
CA GLY A 63 2.81 -3.56 16.66
C GLY A 63 2.62 -4.79 15.80
N SER A 64 1.42 -5.31 15.82
CA SER A 64 1.00 -6.46 15.02
C SER A 64 -0.40 -6.23 14.50
N ALA A 65 -0.68 -6.75 13.31
CA ALA A 65 -2.01 -6.79 12.72
C ALA A 65 -2.47 -8.24 12.67
N SER A 66 -3.74 -8.48 13.00
CA SER A 66 -4.35 -9.79 12.93
C SER A 66 -5.40 -9.81 11.84
N SER A 67 -5.45 -10.89 11.07
CA SER A 67 -6.51 -11.13 10.11
C SER A 67 -6.99 -12.57 10.24
N LYS A 68 -8.29 -12.79 10.00
CA LYS A 68 -8.89 -14.13 10.06
C LYS A 68 -9.25 -14.56 8.64
N GLY A 69 -8.68 -15.67 8.21
CA GLY A 69 -9.01 -16.26 6.92
C GLY A 69 -10.35 -16.97 6.92
N SER A 70 -10.85 -17.33 5.74
CA SER A 70 -12.10 -18.08 5.57
C SER A 70 -12.07 -19.47 6.21
N ASP A 71 -10.86 -20.00 6.43
CA ASP A 71 -10.63 -21.28 7.11
C ASP A 71 -10.68 -21.16 8.66
N GLY A 72 -10.88 -19.95 9.17
CA GLY A 72 -10.91 -19.70 10.61
C GLY A 72 -9.53 -19.50 11.24
N LEU A 73 -8.46 -19.65 10.49
CA LEU A 73 -7.10 -19.42 10.98
C LEU A 73 -6.82 -17.92 11.12
N VAL A 74 -6.10 -17.58 12.17
CA VAL A 74 -5.67 -16.21 12.43
C VAL A 74 -4.22 -16.04 11.94
N LEU A 75 -4.00 -15.07 11.07
CA LEU A 75 -2.67 -14.65 10.65
C LEU A 75 -2.28 -13.43 11.46
N VAL A 76 -1.07 -13.46 12.01
CA VAL A 76 -0.48 -12.31 12.69
C VAL A 76 0.68 -11.80 11.86
N SER A 77 0.64 -10.53 11.50
CA SER A 77 1.64 -9.89 10.66
C SER A 77 2.25 -8.70 11.40
N PRO A 78 3.57 -8.47 11.30
CA PRO A 78 4.18 -7.31 11.93
C PRO A 78 3.69 -6.01 11.32
N LEU A 79 3.49 -5.02 12.18
CA LEU A 79 3.20 -3.65 11.80
C LEU A 79 4.46 -2.83 12.02
N VAL A 80 4.94 -2.16 10.97
CA VAL A 80 6.18 -1.39 10.98
C VAL A 80 5.93 0.03 10.48
N LEU A 81 6.87 0.95 10.71
CA LEU A 81 6.81 2.29 10.16
C LEU A 81 7.70 2.39 8.93
N CYS A 82 7.11 2.67 7.79
CA CYS A 82 7.83 2.99 6.56
C CYS A 82 8.33 4.44 6.65
N PRO A 83 9.66 4.67 6.58
CA PRO A 83 10.20 6.02 6.77
C PRO A 83 9.68 7.02 5.75
N GLU A 84 9.69 6.66 4.47
CA GLU A 84 9.25 7.52 3.38
C GLU A 84 8.49 6.72 2.34
N LEU A 85 7.32 7.22 1.96
CA LEU A 85 6.50 6.68 0.88
C LEU A 85 6.25 7.78 -0.13
N LEU A 86 6.62 7.54 -1.38
CA LEU A 86 6.33 8.45 -2.48
C LEU A 86 4.97 8.12 -3.06
N PHE A 87 4.07 9.10 -3.08
CA PHE A 87 2.72 8.88 -3.61
C PHE A 87 2.15 10.19 -4.14
N ALA A 88 1.66 10.17 -5.38
CA ALA A 88 0.98 11.32 -6.00
C ALA A 88 1.80 12.62 -5.90
N ASN A 89 3.11 12.56 -6.22
CA ASN A 89 4.06 13.68 -6.11
C ASN A 89 4.25 14.21 -4.68
N LYS A 90 3.90 13.42 -3.69
CA LYS A 90 4.09 13.74 -2.27
C LYS A 90 5.04 12.76 -1.63
N VAL A 91 5.74 13.21 -0.61
CA VAL A 91 6.49 12.33 0.29
C VAL A 91 5.70 12.24 1.59
N LEU A 92 5.33 11.04 1.96
CA LEU A 92 4.64 10.77 3.22
C LEU A 92 5.61 10.07 4.16
N TYR A 93 5.67 10.53 5.40
CA TYR A 93 6.63 10.03 6.39
C TYR A 93 5.96 9.14 7.42
N ASN A 94 6.71 8.14 7.89
CA ASN A 94 6.28 7.27 8.98
C ASN A 94 4.91 6.63 8.75
N VAL A 95 4.72 6.10 7.55
CA VAL A 95 3.47 5.43 7.18
C VAL A 95 3.45 4.04 7.81
N PRO A 96 2.44 3.70 8.63
CA PRO A 96 2.33 2.35 9.17
C PRO A 96 1.98 1.39 8.06
N ILE A 97 2.76 0.33 7.96
CA ILE A 97 2.54 -0.73 6.98
C ILE A 97 2.51 -2.08 7.65
N THR A 98 1.64 -2.95 7.15
CA THR A 98 1.56 -4.35 7.55
C THR A 98 2.45 -5.16 6.62
N LEU A 99 3.35 -5.96 7.19
CA LEU A 99 4.16 -6.89 6.41
C LEU A 99 3.46 -8.24 6.41
N SER A 100 2.84 -8.59 5.29
CA SER A 100 2.01 -9.80 5.19
C SER A 100 2.83 -11.07 5.44
N THR A 101 2.22 -12.01 6.17
CA THR A 101 2.72 -13.37 6.36
C THR A 101 1.86 -14.41 5.63
N ALA A 102 0.95 -13.96 4.76
CA ALA A 102 0.03 -14.82 4.05
C ALA A 102 0.77 -15.81 3.12
N LYS A 103 0.27 -17.04 3.07
CA LYS A 103 0.84 -18.11 2.23
C LYS A 103 0.01 -18.35 0.97
N GLU A 104 -1.19 -17.78 0.90
CA GLU A 104 -2.10 -17.94 -0.22
C GLU A 104 -2.95 -16.67 -0.38
N GLY A 105 -3.67 -16.58 -1.48
CA GLY A 105 -4.51 -15.42 -1.81
C GLY A 105 -3.72 -14.30 -2.44
N ILE A 106 -4.35 -13.12 -2.53
CA ILE A 106 -3.76 -11.95 -3.20
C ILE A 106 -2.48 -11.48 -2.50
N ASP A 107 -2.41 -11.58 -1.18
CA ASP A 107 -1.23 -11.14 -0.41
C ASP A 107 -0.01 -12.07 -0.58
N ALA A 108 -0.19 -13.20 -1.26
CA ALA A 108 0.88 -14.14 -1.58
C ALA A 108 1.35 -14.05 -3.05
N THR A 109 0.88 -13.07 -3.81
CA THR A 109 1.36 -12.84 -5.18
C THR A 109 2.71 -12.14 -5.19
N ASP A 110 3.52 -12.41 -6.22
CA ASP A 110 4.79 -11.73 -6.48
C ASP A 110 4.68 -10.66 -7.58
N LYS A 111 3.48 -10.42 -8.09
CA LYS A 111 3.24 -9.48 -9.21
C LYS A 111 3.16 -8.02 -8.76
N MET A 112 2.93 -7.78 -7.48
CA MET A 112 2.83 -6.45 -6.88
C MET A 112 3.68 -6.39 -5.62
N ILE A 113 4.07 -5.16 -5.24
CA ILE A 113 4.80 -4.93 -3.98
C ILE A 113 3.83 -4.88 -2.81
N GLY A 114 2.72 -4.16 -2.97
CA GLY A 114 1.80 -3.92 -1.88
C GLY A 114 0.41 -3.54 -2.36
N ILE A 115 -0.48 -3.31 -1.38
CA ILE A 115 -1.87 -2.92 -1.61
C ILE A 115 -2.24 -1.81 -0.65
N PHE A 116 -2.69 -0.67 -1.19
CA PHE A 116 -3.22 0.43 -0.40
C PHE A 116 -4.65 0.15 0.01
N GLY A 117 -4.93 0.27 1.30
CA GLY A 117 -6.27 0.18 1.85
C GLY A 117 -6.92 1.53 2.10
N ASN A 118 -8.14 1.51 2.62
CA ASN A 118 -8.95 2.72 2.79
C ASN A 118 -8.37 3.70 3.81
N ALA A 119 -7.70 3.21 4.86
CA ALA A 119 -7.08 4.11 5.85
C ALA A 119 -6.04 5.06 5.22
N PHE A 120 -5.42 4.65 4.11
CA PHE A 120 -4.55 5.49 3.30
C PHE A 120 -5.34 6.26 2.24
N LEU A 121 -6.13 5.54 1.43
CA LEU A 121 -6.81 6.12 0.26
C LEU A 121 -7.81 7.20 0.62
N LYS A 122 -8.43 7.14 1.79
CA LYS A 122 -9.37 8.19 2.25
C LYS A 122 -8.75 9.57 2.40
N LYS A 123 -7.42 9.66 2.45
CA LYS A 123 -6.70 10.94 2.52
C LYS A 123 -6.67 11.68 1.18
N PHE A 124 -7.14 11.03 0.13
CA PHE A 124 -7.16 11.57 -1.22
C PHE A 124 -8.56 11.50 -1.80
N ASN A 125 -8.93 12.52 -2.55
CA ASN A 125 -10.01 12.38 -3.52
C ASN A 125 -9.42 11.65 -4.71
N THR A 126 -10.03 10.54 -5.10
CA THR A 126 -9.50 9.64 -6.13
C THR A 126 -10.50 9.51 -7.27
N ILE A 127 -10.01 9.70 -8.48
CA ILE A 127 -10.80 9.45 -9.71
C ILE A 127 -10.03 8.43 -10.53
N ILE A 128 -10.66 7.28 -10.81
CA ILE A 128 -10.06 6.24 -11.64
C ILE A 128 -10.70 6.30 -13.02
N ASP A 129 -9.87 6.60 -14.01
CA ASP A 129 -10.28 6.61 -15.42
C ASP A 129 -9.78 5.35 -16.11
N PHE A 130 -10.59 4.30 -16.03
CA PHE A 130 -10.24 3.01 -16.65
C PHE A 130 -10.14 3.10 -18.17
N LYS A 131 -10.93 3.95 -18.78
CA LYS A 131 -10.97 4.10 -20.24
C LYS A 131 -9.64 4.63 -20.77
N ASN A 132 -9.09 5.65 -20.14
CA ASN A 132 -7.86 6.31 -20.58
C ASN A 132 -6.62 5.83 -19.84
N GLY A 133 -6.78 5.02 -18.77
CA GLY A 133 -5.68 4.40 -18.06
C GLY A 133 -4.96 5.33 -17.09
N TYR A 134 -5.71 6.16 -16.38
CA TYR A 134 -5.13 7.10 -15.40
C TYR A 134 -5.89 7.09 -14.08
N VAL A 135 -5.18 7.47 -13.02
CA VAL A 135 -5.75 7.76 -11.71
C VAL A 135 -5.39 9.20 -11.36
N TYR A 136 -6.36 9.94 -10.84
CA TYR A 136 -6.17 11.31 -10.41
C TYR A 136 -6.35 11.40 -8.91
N TYR A 137 -5.37 11.99 -8.22
CA TYR A 137 -5.36 12.13 -6.78
C TYR A 137 -5.26 13.59 -6.37
N LYS A 138 -6.02 13.95 -5.32
CA LYS A 138 -5.92 15.24 -4.68
C LYS A 138 -6.03 15.05 -3.17
N LEU A 139 -5.09 15.58 -2.39
CA LEU A 139 -5.16 15.56 -0.95
C LEU A 139 -6.44 16.24 -0.47
N ASN A 140 -7.08 15.67 0.54
CA ASN A 140 -8.31 16.20 1.10
C ASN A 140 -8.18 16.49 2.61
N LYS A 141 -9.28 16.90 3.24
CA LYS A 141 -9.31 17.25 4.66
C LYS A 141 -8.91 16.11 5.61
N ASN A 142 -8.94 14.87 5.13
CA ASN A 142 -8.61 13.71 5.95
C ASN A 142 -7.09 13.47 6.04
N LEU A 143 -6.27 14.33 5.43
CA LEU A 143 -4.81 14.18 5.44
C LEU A 143 -4.25 14.00 6.85
N TYR A 144 -4.77 14.74 7.81
CA TYR A 144 -4.29 14.73 9.19
C TYR A 144 -4.95 13.67 10.06
N GLU A 145 -5.87 12.87 9.53
CA GLU A 145 -6.45 11.75 10.26
C GLU A 145 -5.42 10.62 10.38
N LYS A 146 -5.56 9.85 11.45
CA LYS A 146 -4.70 8.70 11.70
C LYS A 146 -4.89 7.64 10.60
N PHE A 147 -3.85 6.84 10.39
CA PHE A 147 -3.90 5.71 9.43
C PHE A 147 -4.67 4.50 9.96
N TYR A 148 -5.13 4.56 11.20
CA TYR A 148 -5.83 3.44 11.86
C TYR A 148 -6.99 3.93 12.72
#